data_c8eca13759d0654e27d9ada520806d26
#
_entry.id   c8eca13759d0654e27d9ada520806d26
#
_cell.length_a   1.000
_cell.length_b   1.000
_cell.length_c   1.000
_cell.angle_alpha   90.00
_cell.angle_beta   90.00
_cell.angle_gamma   90.00
#
_symmetry.space_group_name_H-M   'P 1'
#
loop_
_entity.id
_entity.type
_entity.pdbx_description
1 polymer ?
#
loop_
_entity_poly.entity_id
_entity_poly.type
_entity_poly.pdbx_seq_one_letter_code
_entity_poly.pdbx_strand_id
1 'polypeptide(L)'
;QCTQDDLDKTINLIRERAYRETGIAYPRVEVQSQEALRKIIRMDRRSEFAFEGIRYRDLLRWRIAEKSHNKSMYYLNRAWSNSANWNGLTGSESNIELSQDFITLLKNWDEGNYPIGGIPTIDENGLPNLAPMETAGYITTFYKMSFDPKKNYLWPIPANDILVNGNLTQNDGY
;
A
#
# COMPACT_ATOMS: atom_id res chain seq x y z
N GLN A 1 -10.76 13.89 23.63
CA GLN A 1 -9.89 14.58 22.69
C GLN A 1 -8.47 14.02 22.86
N CYS A 2 -7.76 13.67 21.79
CA CYS A 2 -6.41 13.15 21.87
C CYS A 2 -5.45 14.26 22.34
N THR A 3 -4.60 13.96 23.32
CA THR A 3 -3.62 14.89 23.85
C THR A 3 -2.22 14.57 23.31
N GLN A 4 -1.24 15.49 23.49
CA GLN A 4 0.14 15.23 23.11
C GLN A 4 0.74 14.09 23.96
N ASP A 5 0.38 13.99 25.22
CA ASP A 5 0.82 12.91 26.12
C ASP A 5 0.35 11.53 25.61
N ASP A 6 -0.88 11.44 25.08
CA ASP A 6 -1.38 10.20 24.45
C ASP A 6 -0.54 9.81 23.23
N LEU A 7 -0.15 10.79 22.40
CA LEU A 7 0.69 10.53 21.22
C LEU A 7 2.11 10.12 21.60
N ASP A 8 2.69 10.78 22.63
CA ASP A 8 4.05 10.48 23.08
C ASP A 8 4.15 9.09 23.75
N LYS A 9 3.10 8.66 24.43
CA LYS A 9 3.02 7.32 25.06
C LYS A 9 2.66 6.20 24.06
N THR A 10 2.28 6.52 22.84
CA THR A 10 1.84 5.56 21.82
C THR A 10 2.66 5.65 20.54
N ILE A 11 2.19 6.40 19.55
CA ILE A 11 2.78 6.46 18.22
C ILE A 11 4.22 6.98 18.21
N ASN A 12 4.52 8.01 19.02
CA ASN A 12 5.86 8.58 19.10
C ASN A 12 6.85 7.62 19.73
N LEU A 13 6.42 6.84 20.72
CA LEU A 13 7.27 5.79 21.32
C LEU A 13 7.64 4.69 20.30
N ILE A 14 6.70 4.30 19.43
CA ILE A 14 6.95 3.32 18.37
C ILE A 14 7.95 3.90 17.35
N ARG A 15 7.77 5.13 16.92
CA ARG A 15 8.67 5.82 15.98
C ARG A 15 10.06 6.01 16.58
N GLU A 16 10.16 6.44 17.83
CA GLU A 16 11.44 6.55 18.54
C GLU A 16 12.19 5.21 18.54
N ARG A 17 11.51 4.11 18.83
CA ARG A 17 12.10 2.77 18.78
C ARG A 17 12.62 2.45 17.37
N ALA A 18 11.83 2.72 16.33
CA ALA A 18 12.20 2.42 14.95
C ALA A 18 13.42 3.22 14.46
N TYR A 19 13.60 4.44 14.95
CA TYR A 19 14.70 5.32 14.56
C TYR A 19 15.92 5.25 15.48
N ARG A 20 15.86 4.51 16.59
CA ARG A 20 16.87 4.51 17.65
C ARG A 20 18.30 4.27 17.15
N GLU A 21 18.47 3.37 16.18
CA GLU A 21 19.79 2.95 15.69
C GLU A 21 20.20 3.66 14.40
N THR A 22 19.35 4.53 13.86
CA THR A 22 19.62 5.18 12.57
C THR A 22 20.49 6.43 12.71
N GLY A 23 20.63 6.99 13.90
CA GLY A 23 21.26 8.29 14.12
C GLY A 23 20.45 9.50 13.63
N ILE A 24 19.23 9.27 13.13
CA ILE A 24 18.32 10.29 12.61
C ILE A 24 17.23 10.55 13.65
N ALA A 25 16.88 11.82 13.86
CA ALA A 25 15.76 12.17 14.72
C ALA A 25 14.44 11.60 14.14
N TYR A 26 13.65 10.92 14.95
CA TYR A 26 12.37 10.39 14.50
C TYR A 26 11.37 11.53 14.19
N PRO A 27 10.51 11.37 13.16
CA PRO A 27 9.50 12.35 12.81
C PRO A 27 8.37 12.33 13.85
N ARG A 28 8.48 13.19 14.87
CA ARG A 28 7.51 13.28 15.96
C ARG A 28 6.14 13.70 15.45
N VAL A 29 5.10 13.02 15.92
CA VAL A 29 3.71 13.35 15.63
C VAL A 29 3.21 14.31 16.71
N GLU A 30 2.68 15.45 16.29
CA GLU A 30 2.05 16.44 17.15
C GLU A 30 0.52 16.36 17.05
N VAL A 31 -0.19 16.91 18.05
CA VAL A 31 -1.64 17.00 18.03
C VAL A 31 -2.12 17.81 16.84
N GLN A 32 -2.98 17.22 16.06
CA GLN A 32 -3.58 17.80 14.88
C GLN A 32 -5.02 17.30 14.69
N SER A 33 -5.63 17.58 13.54
CA SER A 33 -7.00 17.15 13.28
C SER A 33 -7.14 15.62 13.34
N GLN A 34 -8.33 15.14 13.72
CA GLN A 34 -8.63 13.71 13.76
C GLN A 34 -8.37 13.02 12.42
N GLU A 35 -8.66 13.70 11.31
CA GLU A 35 -8.42 13.19 9.97
C GLU A 35 -6.93 13.00 9.69
N ALA A 36 -6.12 14.01 10.01
CA ALA A 36 -4.66 13.95 9.85
C ALA A 36 -4.03 12.86 10.73
N LEU A 37 -4.42 12.77 12.01
CA LEU A 37 -3.96 11.70 12.90
C LEU A 37 -4.38 10.32 12.39
N ARG A 38 -5.59 10.17 11.89
CA ARG A 38 -6.07 8.90 11.29
C ARG A 38 -5.21 8.47 10.11
N LYS A 39 -4.83 9.42 9.23
CA LYS A 39 -3.93 9.15 8.11
C LYS A 39 -2.57 8.65 8.60
N ILE A 40 -1.97 9.34 9.55
CA ILE A 40 -0.66 8.98 10.12
C ILE A 40 -0.72 7.58 10.75
N ILE A 41 -1.69 7.34 11.63
CA ILE A 41 -1.85 6.04 12.31
C ILE A 41 -2.04 4.89 11.31
N ARG A 42 -2.83 5.11 10.26
CA ARG A 42 -3.05 4.09 9.22
C ARG A 42 -1.78 3.80 8.42
N MET A 43 -0.96 4.83 8.16
CA MET A 43 0.32 4.69 7.48
C MET A 43 1.33 3.93 8.34
N ASP A 44 1.52 4.37 9.60
CA ASP A 44 2.45 3.72 10.52
C ASP A 44 2.06 2.25 10.75
N ARG A 45 0.77 1.98 10.96
CA ARG A 45 0.27 0.61 11.11
C ARG A 45 0.53 -0.24 9.87
N ARG A 46 0.43 0.33 8.68
CA ARG A 46 0.75 -0.39 7.44
C ARG A 46 2.22 -0.76 7.37
N SER A 47 3.11 0.13 7.82
CA SER A 47 4.56 -0.08 7.80
C SER A 47 4.98 -1.08 8.89
N GLU A 48 4.51 -0.91 10.12
CA GLU A 48 4.86 -1.78 11.26
C GLU A 48 4.41 -3.23 11.05
N PHE A 49 3.25 -3.45 10.46
CA PHE A 49 2.69 -4.78 10.24
C PHE A 49 2.82 -5.24 8.78
N ALA A 50 3.84 -4.75 8.06
CA ALA A 50 4.14 -5.22 6.71
C ALA A 50 4.44 -6.74 6.74
N PHE A 51 3.83 -7.46 5.79
CA PHE A 51 3.97 -8.93 5.65
C PHE A 51 3.36 -9.80 6.77
N GLU A 52 2.69 -9.21 7.76
CA GLU A 52 2.03 -9.97 8.83
C GLU A 52 0.57 -10.38 8.51
N GLY A 53 0.08 -10.11 7.32
CA GLY A 53 -1.28 -10.48 6.89
C GLY A 53 -2.41 -9.66 7.54
N ILE A 54 -2.08 -8.66 8.36
CA ILE A 54 -3.05 -7.85 9.12
C ILE A 54 -3.76 -6.82 8.24
N ARG A 55 -3.10 -6.36 7.16
CA ARG A 55 -3.60 -5.27 6.30
C ARG A 55 -5.02 -5.50 5.78
N TYR A 56 -5.32 -6.70 5.32
CA TYR A 56 -6.65 -7.01 4.80
C TYR A 56 -7.75 -6.85 5.86
N ARG A 57 -7.49 -7.36 7.08
CA ARG A 57 -8.42 -7.21 8.21
C ARG A 57 -8.63 -5.75 8.60
N ASP A 58 -7.58 -4.94 8.56
CA ASP A 58 -7.67 -3.50 8.81
C ASP A 58 -8.55 -2.79 7.78
N LEU A 59 -8.37 -3.10 6.49
CA LEU A 59 -9.17 -2.54 5.41
C LEU A 59 -10.66 -2.89 5.55
N LEU A 60 -10.98 -4.13 5.93
CA LEU A 60 -12.35 -4.55 6.20
C LEU A 60 -12.93 -3.83 7.43
N ARG A 61 -12.19 -3.80 8.54
CA ARG A 61 -12.63 -3.15 9.79
C ARG A 61 -12.86 -1.65 9.63
N TRP A 62 -12.03 -0.99 8.82
CA TRP A 62 -12.16 0.44 8.54
C TRP A 62 -13.17 0.76 7.45
N ARG A 63 -13.77 -0.24 6.83
CA ARG A 63 -14.72 -0.09 5.72
C ARG A 63 -14.14 0.73 4.55
N ILE A 64 -12.92 0.39 4.14
CA ILE A 64 -12.20 1.02 3.02
C ILE A 64 -11.59 -0.01 2.06
N ALA A 65 -11.98 -1.27 2.17
CA ALA A 65 -11.42 -2.34 1.34
C ALA A 65 -11.70 -2.12 -0.15
N GLU A 66 -12.87 -1.60 -0.52
CA GLU A 66 -13.19 -1.27 -1.91
C GLU A 66 -12.24 -0.22 -2.51
N LYS A 67 -11.76 0.74 -1.71
CA LYS A 67 -10.80 1.75 -2.17
C LYS A 67 -9.44 1.15 -2.52
N SER A 68 -9.05 0.09 -1.81
CA SER A 68 -7.79 -0.61 -2.03
C SER A 68 -7.91 -1.71 -3.08
N HIS A 69 -8.96 -2.55 -2.98
CA HIS A 69 -9.10 -3.77 -3.79
C HIS A 69 -9.74 -3.52 -5.15
N ASN A 70 -10.33 -2.35 -5.39
CA ASN A 70 -10.79 -1.96 -6.73
C ASN A 70 -9.70 -1.23 -7.53
N LYS A 71 -8.47 -1.15 -7.00
CA LYS A 71 -7.32 -0.62 -7.72
C LYS A 71 -6.65 -1.70 -8.56
N SER A 72 -6.02 -1.25 -9.63
CA SER A 72 -5.21 -2.10 -10.48
C SER A 72 -3.94 -2.57 -9.77
N MET A 73 -3.50 -3.78 -10.05
CA MET A 73 -2.13 -4.22 -9.81
C MET A 73 -1.30 -3.88 -11.04
N TYR A 74 -0.07 -3.41 -10.80
CA TYR A 74 0.80 -2.91 -11.85
C TYR A 74 2.09 -3.71 -11.92
N TYR A 75 2.69 -3.74 -13.08
CA TYR A 75 4.08 -4.14 -13.27
C TYR A 75 4.86 -2.99 -13.90
N LEU A 76 6.16 -2.94 -13.65
CA LEU A 76 7.07 -2.00 -14.32
C LEU A 76 7.16 -2.31 -15.81
N ASN A 77 7.10 -1.27 -16.64
CA ASN A 77 7.14 -1.45 -18.08
C ASN A 77 8.54 -1.89 -18.53
N ARG A 78 8.61 -2.96 -19.31
CA ARG A 78 9.89 -3.54 -19.79
C ARG A 78 10.73 -2.60 -20.68
N ALA A 79 10.14 -1.53 -21.18
CA ALA A 79 10.88 -0.55 -21.98
C ALA A 79 12.09 0.08 -21.28
N TRP A 80 12.22 -0.16 -19.98
CA TRP A 80 13.29 0.37 -19.14
C TRP A 80 14.47 -0.59 -18.93
N SER A 81 14.29 -1.84 -19.27
CA SER A 81 15.39 -2.81 -19.33
C SER A 81 15.72 -3.13 -20.77
N ASN A 82 16.98 -3.28 -21.10
CA ASN A 82 17.37 -3.76 -22.43
C ASN A 82 16.75 -5.15 -22.62
N SER A 83 15.73 -5.24 -23.49
CA SER A 83 14.89 -6.42 -23.66
C SER A 83 15.65 -7.67 -24.16
N ALA A 84 16.86 -7.51 -24.67
CA ALA A 84 17.69 -8.60 -25.16
C ALA A 84 18.15 -9.54 -24.03
N ASN A 85 18.27 -9.06 -22.79
CA ASN A 85 18.85 -9.82 -21.68
C ASN A 85 17.84 -10.42 -20.71
N TRP A 86 16.54 -10.15 -20.86
CA TRP A 86 15.51 -10.74 -20.00
C TRP A 86 15.09 -12.15 -20.38
N ASN A 87 15.40 -12.60 -21.57
CA ASN A 87 15.05 -13.96 -22.04
C ASN A 87 15.94 -15.06 -21.44
N GLY A 88 16.89 -14.71 -20.60
CA GLY A 88 17.89 -15.62 -20.07
C GLY A 88 18.18 -15.51 -18.59
N LEU A 89 17.24 -15.10 -17.73
CA LEU A 89 17.42 -15.21 -16.28
C LEU A 89 17.39 -16.69 -15.84
N THR A 90 18.31 -17.46 -16.38
CA THR A 90 18.82 -18.67 -15.78
C THR A 90 20.06 -18.28 -14.99
N GLY A 91 19.88 -17.97 -13.73
CA GLY A 91 20.72 -18.09 -12.55
C GLY A 91 22.22 -17.75 -12.57
N SER A 92 22.84 -17.37 -13.67
CA SER A 92 24.28 -17.15 -13.76
C SER A 92 24.73 -15.89 -14.49
N GLU A 93 23.83 -15.08 -15.03
CA GLU A 93 24.24 -13.88 -15.75
C GLU A 93 24.11 -12.63 -14.88
N SER A 94 25.23 -12.22 -14.34
CA SER A 94 25.41 -11.05 -13.48
C SER A 94 25.33 -9.69 -14.19
N ASN A 95 24.96 -9.63 -15.47
CA ASN A 95 24.98 -8.41 -16.28
C ASN A 95 23.59 -8.10 -16.86
N ILE A 96 22.70 -7.61 -16.01
CA ILE A 96 21.50 -6.90 -16.48
C ILE A 96 21.98 -5.51 -16.93
N GLU A 97 22.15 -5.29 -18.23
CA GLU A 97 22.33 -3.95 -18.75
C GLU A 97 21.00 -3.19 -18.62
N LEU A 98 20.97 -2.26 -17.70
CA LEU A 98 19.87 -1.33 -17.54
C LEU A 98 19.84 -0.39 -18.75
N SER A 99 18.67 -0.08 -19.30
CA SER A 99 18.57 0.94 -20.35
C SER A 99 19.09 2.28 -19.83
N GLN A 100 19.65 3.12 -20.73
CA GLN A 100 20.10 4.45 -20.36
C GLN A 100 18.98 5.32 -19.78
N ASP A 101 17.75 5.10 -20.23
CA ASP A 101 16.57 5.79 -19.70
C ASP A 101 16.31 5.41 -18.24
N PHE A 102 16.50 4.14 -17.88
CA PHE A 102 16.35 3.68 -16.50
C PHE A 102 17.49 4.17 -15.60
N ILE A 103 18.72 4.21 -16.09
CA ILE A 103 19.87 4.78 -15.39
C ILE A 103 19.66 6.28 -15.14
N THR A 104 19.17 7.00 -16.15
CA THR A 104 18.83 8.42 -16.03
C THR A 104 17.71 8.65 -15.01
N LEU A 105 16.71 7.79 -15.01
CA LEU A 105 15.63 7.81 -14.03
C LEU A 105 16.15 7.63 -12.59
N LEU A 106 17.00 6.64 -12.36
CA LEU A 106 17.59 6.38 -11.04
C LEU A 106 18.43 7.56 -10.57
N LYS A 107 19.24 8.15 -11.45
CA LYS A 107 20.01 9.36 -11.13
C LYS A 107 19.11 10.54 -10.76
N ASN A 108 18.08 10.78 -11.53
CA ASN A 108 17.12 11.84 -11.25
C ASN A 108 16.40 11.59 -9.91
N TRP A 109 16.14 10.34 -9.58
CA TRP A 109 15.54 9.96 -8.31
C TRP A 109 16.46 10.25 -7.12
N ASP A 110 17.73 9.87 -7.21
CA ASP A 110 18.74 10.13 -6.18
C ASP A 110 19.01 11.64 -6.00
N GLU A 111 18.91 12.43 -7.07
CA GLU A 111 19.02 13.88 -7.06
C GLU A 111 17.74 14.60 -6.60
N GLY A 112 16.67 13.86 -6.29
CA GLY A 112 15.36 14.42 -5.91
C GLY A 112 14.53 14.93 -7.08
N ASN A 113 15.00 14.74 -8.31
CA ASN A 113 14.27 15.09 -9.53
C ASN A 113 13.38 13.92 -9.98
N TYR A 114 12.20 13.82 -9.40
CA TYR A 114 11.26 12.75 -9.73
C TYR A 114 10.65 12.99 -11.12
N PRO A 115 10.73 12.01 -12.05
CA PRO A 115 10.38 12.23 -13.45
C PRO A 115 8.88 12.45 -13.73
N ILE A 116 8.02 12.31 -12.72
CA ILE A 116 6.56 12.40 -12.84
C ILE A 116 5.98 13.43 -11.86
N GLY A 117 6.68 14.54 -11.68
CA GLY A 117 6.18 15.59 -10.78
C GLY A 117 6.23 15.22 -9.30
N GLY A 118 7.02 14.22 -8.90
CA GLY A 118 7.27 13.88 -7.51
C GLY A 118 6.88 12.46 -7.10
N ILE A 119 7.04 12.17 -5.81
CA ILE A 119 6.58 10.93 -5.20
C ILE A 119 5.05 10.83 -5.32
N PRO A 120 4.49 9.65 -5.66
CA PRO A 120 3.04 9.47 -5.72
C PRO A 120 2.35 9.98 -4.46
N THR A 121 1.34 10.83 -4.62
CA THR A 121 0.56 11.31 -3.48
C THR A 121 -0.15 10.14 -2.80
N ILE A 122 -0.23 10.20 -1.48
CA ILE A 122 -0.88 9.18 -0.66
C ILE A 122 -2.14 9.78 -0.05
N ASP A 123 -3.27 9.09 -0.18
CA ASP A 123 -4.54 9.53 0.38
C ASP A 123 -4.63 9.30 1.91
N GLU A 124 -5.72 9.73 2.54
CA GLU A 124 -5.99 9.58 3.98
C GLU A 124 -6.06 8.11 4.45
N ASN A 125 -6.15 7.16 3.53
CA ASN A 125 -6.19 5.73 3.82
C ASN A 125 -4.83 5.05 3.61
N GLY A 126 -3.79 5.81 3.27
CA GLY A 126 -2.46 5.29 2.97
C GLY A 126 -2.36 4.61 1.61
N LEU A 127 -3.20 5.02 0.63
CA LEU A 127 -3.20 4.45 -0.70
C LEU A 127 -2.52 5.42 -1.69
N PRO A 128 -1.51 4.95 -2.46
CA PRO A 128 -0.83 5.79 -3.43
C PRO A 128 -1.70 6.04 -4.66
N ASN A 129 -1.61 7.24 -5.22
CA ASN A 129 -2.14 7.56 -6.54
C ASN A 129 -1.10 7.22 -7.60
N LEU A 130 -1.26 6.12 -8.29
CA LEU A 130 -0.34 5.63 -9.32
C LEU A 130 -0.75 6.05 -10.76
N ALA A 131 -1.87 6.72 -10.93
CA ALA A 131 -2.36 7.14 -12.24
C ALA A 131 -1.35 7.99 -13.05
N PRO A 132 -0.60 8.94 -12.44
CA PRO A 132 0.43 9.68 -13.17
C PRO A 132 1.54 8.78 -13.74
N MET A 133 1.92 7.74 -13.00
CA MET A 133 2.94 6.78 -13.43
C MET A 133 2.45 5.90 -14.59
N GLU A 134 1.17 5.50 -14.57
CA GLU A 134 0.55 4.74 -15.64
C GLU A 134 0.42 5.59 -16.90
N THR A 135 -0.02 6.85 -16.78
CA THR A 135 -0.13 7.79 -17.90
C THR A 135 1.22 8.07 -18.55
N ALA A 136 2.28 8.17 -17.76
CA ALA A 136 3.65 8.36 -18.25
C ALA A 136 4.29 7.07 -18.84
N GLY A 137 3.60 5.93 -18.78
CA GLY A 137 4.07 4.66 -19.32
C GLY A 137 5.12 3.94 -18.48
N TYR A 138 5.35 4.35 -17.24
CA TYR A 138 6.32 3.69 -16.35
C TYR A 138 5.79 2.38 -15.78
N ILE A 139 4.49 2.31 -15.57
CA ILE A 139 3.79 1.11 -15.08
C ILE A 139 2.64 0.78 -16.01
N THR A 140 2.28 -0.48 -16.08
CA THR A 140 1.13 -0.97 -16.84
C THR A 140 0.24 -1.80 -15.94
N THR A 141 -1.07 -1.66 -16.10
CA THR A 141 -2.04 -2.49 -15.38
C THR A 141 -1.88 -3.95 -15.76
N PHE A 142 -1.61 -4.79 -14.76
CA PHE A 142 -1.53 -6.25 -14.90
C PHE A 142 -2.87 -6.92 -14.62
N TYR A 143 -3.50 -6.53 -13.51
CA TYR A 143 -4.74 -7.13 -13.04
C TYR A 143 -5.56 -6.09 -12.27
N LYS A 144 -6.86 -6.07 -12.50
CA LYS A 144 -7.79 -5.24 -11.75
C LYS A 144 -8.59 -6.13 -10.80
N MET A 145 -8.38 -5.94 -9.51
CA MET A 145 -9.17 -6.60 -8.48
C MET A 145 -10.58 -5.99 -8.44
N SER A 146 -11.56 -6.79 -8.06
CA SER A 146 -12.93 -6.33 -7.84
C SER A 146 -13.35 -6.64 -6.41
N PHE A 147 -13.82 -5.64 -5.72
CA PHE A 147 -14.39 -5.74 -4.38
C PHE A 147 -15.78 -5.12 -4.37
N ASP A 148 -16.79 -5.95 -4.11
CA ASP A 148 -18.17 -5.49 -3.98
C ASP A 148 -18.47 -5.16 -2.50
N PRO A 149 -18.70 -3.86 -2.13
CA PRO A 149 -18.97 -3.47 -0.75
C PRO A 149 -20.24 -4.10 -0.16
N LYS A 150 -21.19 -4.49 -0.98
CA LYS A 150 -22.43 -5.15 -0.52
C LYS A 150 -22.20 -6.60 -0.13
N LYS A 151 -21.20 -7.23 -0.74
CA LYS A 151 -20.90 -8.65 -0.59
C LYS A 151 -19.66 -8.92 0.24
N ASN A 152 -18.52 -8.34 -0.15
CA ASN A 152 -17.21 -8.80 0.29
C ASN A 152 -16.77 -8.34 1.69
N TYR A 153 -17.55 -7.51 2.39
CA TYR A 153 -17.28 -7.18 3.79
C TYR A 153 -17.68 -8.27 4.77
N LEU A 154 -18.57 -9.16 4.37
CA LEU A 154 -19.02 -10.29 5.16
C LEU A 154 -18.67 -11.58 4.44
N TRP A 155 -18.45 -12.64 5.20
CA TRP A 155 -18.31 -13.99 4.65
C TRP A 155 -19.68 -14.63 4.51
N PRO A 156 -19.88 -15.54 3.54
CA PRO A 156 -21.11 -16.30 3.47
C PRO A 156 -21.26 -17.16 4.73
N ILE A 157 -22.48 -17.25 5.24
CA ILE A 157 -22.81 -18.21 6.28
C ILE A 157 -22.84 -19.61 5.64
N PRO A 158 -22.16 -20.62 6.21
CA PRO A 158 -22.17 -21.95 5.67
C PRO A 158 -23.60 -22.48 5.49
N ALA A 159 -23.90 -23.09 4.36
CA ALA A 159 -25.25 -23.56 4.06
C ALA A 159 -25.79 -24.54 5.11
N ASN A 160 -24.92 -25.39 5.68
CA ASN A 160 -25.31 -26.30 6.76
C ASN A 160 -25.77 -25.57 8.02
N ASP A 161 -25.16 -24.44 8.36
CA ASP A 161 -25.55 -23.66 9.55
C ASP A 161 -26.95 -23.05 9.36
N ILE A 162 -27.26 -22.59 8.15
CA ILE A 162 -28.58 -22.09 7.78
C ILE A 162 -29.63 -23.20 7.83
N LEU A 163 -29.28 -24.40 7.36
CA LEU A 163 -30.19 -25.56 7.39
C LEU A 163 -30.51 -26.01 8.81
N VAL A 164 -29.54 -25.95 9.72
CA VAL A 164 -29.72 -26.35 11.12
C VAL A 164 -30.46 -25.29 11.93
N ASN A 165 -30.26 -24.02 11.62
CA ASN A 165 -30.89 -22.90 12.33
C ASN A 165 -31.68 -22.00 11.37
N GLY A 166 -32.98 -22.26 11.26
CA GLY A 166 -33.90 -21.52 10.37
C GLY A 166 -34.08 -20.03 10.71
N ASN A 167 -33.47 -19.54 11.80
CA ASN A 167 -33.43 -18.12 12.11
C ASN A 167 -32.26 -17.39 11.45
N LEU A 168 -31.34 -18.12 10.83
CA LEU A 168 -30.24 -17.53 10.07
C LEU A 168 -30.68 -17.23 8.63
N THR A 169 -30.36 -16.02 8.20
CA THR A 169 -30.50 -15.62 6.79
C THR A 169 -29.11 -15.36 6.22
N GLN A 170 -28.90 -15.71 4.95
CA GLN A 170 -27.63 -15.47 4.28
C GLN A 170 -27.29 -13.98 4.22
N ASN A 171 -26.02 -13.66 4.30
CA ASN A 171 -25.54 -12.31 4.07
C ASN A 171 -25.84 -11.84 2.63
N ASP A 172 -26.07 -10.55 2.47
CA ASP A 172 -26.36 -9.95 1.17
C ASP A 172 -25.32 -10.31 0.11
N GLY A 173 -25.77 -10.68 -1.08
CA GLY A 173 -24.91 -10.97 -2.21
C GLY A 173 -24.41 -12.43 -2.32
N TYR A 174 -24.83 -13.33 -1.41
CA TYR A 174 -24.51 -14.76 -1.45
C TYR A 174 -25.74 -15.64 -1.65
#